data_72c20b31b54a197ca0d81840f7a94fc7
#
_entry.id   72c20b31b54a197ca0d81840f7a94fc7
#
_cell.length_a   1.000
_cell.length_b   1.000
_cell.length_c   1.000
_cell.angle_alpha   90.00
_cell.angle_beta   90.00
_cell.angle_gamma   90.00
#
_symmetry.space_group_name_H-M   'P 1'
#
loop_
_entity.id
_entity.type
_entity.pdbx_description
1 polymer ?
#
loop_
_entity_poly.entity_id
_entity_poly.type
_entity_poly.pdbx_seq_one_letter_code
_entity_poly.pdbx_strand_id
1 'polypeptide(L)'
;MNQGLGRCFSTTDIRGYYNDLTEKVTRLPELLNNNELPCVEDERGEQILFQYGLGAYDLYLLEQDEQYLKKFFQCVDWAIQNQESSGAWNNFFFIYPQAPYGAMCQGEGASLLIRAYKQSGDPMYLSVAQKALDFMLTSVTNGGTANETEERMVLLEYTHRPAVLNGWIFALFGLYDATLVCDSRIYRDAFDKSLHTLTESLCDFDCGYWSIYSADGKIASPFYHDLHIVQMQALYAMTQDSMFLEYAERWTTYKKSFCKSKKAFIKKAFQKIRE
;
A
#
# COMPACT_ATOMS: atom_id res chain seq x y z
N MET A 1 -10.22 4.77 11.99
CA MET A 1 -10.46 3.96 10.77
C MET A 1 -9.73 2.66 10.96
N ASN A 2 -10.37 1.53 10.77
CA ASN A 2 -9.73 0.22 10.85
C ASN A 2 -9.43 -0.26 9.41
N GLN A 3 -8.24 -0.79 9.16
CA GLN A 3 -7.90 -1.43 7.89
C GLN A 3 -7.61 -2.90 8.19
N GLY A 4 -8.66 -3.69 8.26
CA GLY A 4 -8.57 -5.13 8.47
C GLY A 4 -7.97 -5.88 7.28
N LEU A 5 -7.91 -7.20 7.39
CA LEU A 5 -7.56 -8.07 6.25
C LEU A 5 -8.67 -7.96 5.19
N GLY A 6 -8.29 -7.89 3.94
CA GLY A 6 -9.23 -7.84 2.82
C GLY A 6 -10.22 -9.00 2.87
N ARG A 7 -11.51 -8.72 2.58
CA ARG A 7 -12.58 -9.70 2.74
C ARG A 7 -12.80 -10.60 1.52
N CYS A 8 -12.32 -10.18 0.37
CA CYS A 8 -12.53 -10.86 -0.90
C CYS A 8 -11.30 -10.93 -1.81
N PHE A 9 -10.08 -10.74 -1.25
CA PHE A 9 -8.85 -10.91 -2.02
C PHE A 9 -8.59 -12.40 -2.37
N SER A 10 -7.80 -12.61 -3.38
CA SER A 10 -7.27 -13.93 -3.77
C SER A 10 -5.75 -13.85 -3.86
N THR A 11 -5.09 -14.98 -3.66
CA THR A 11 -3.64 -15.13 -3.82
C THR A 11 -3.26 -15.77 -5.17
N THR A 12 -4.23 -16.08 -6.00
CA THR A 12 -3.99 -16.76 -7.30
C THR A 12 -4.65 -16.03 -8.46
N ASP A 13 -5.48 -15.04 -8.18
CA ASP A 13 -6.20 -14.23 -9.17
C ASP A 13 -6.48 -12.84 -8.63
N ILE A 14 -6.68 -11.87 -9.53
CA ILE A 14 -7.05 -10.51 -9.16
C ILE A 14 -8.53 -10.49 -8.74
N ARG A 15 -8.75 -10.13 -7.48
CA ARG A 15 -10.06 -9.92 -6.86
C ARG A 15 -10.01 -8.68 -5.98
N GLY A 16 -10.60 -8.74 -4.77
CA GLY A 16 -10.52 -7.67 -3.79
C GLY A 16 -9.09 -7.31 -3.36
N TYR A 17 -8.96 -6.22 -2.62
CA TYR A 17 -7.66 -5.75 -2.16
C TYR A 17 -7.25 -6.46 -0.86
N TYR A 18 -5.96 -6.49 -0.55
CA TYR A 18 -5.36 -7.25 0.55
C TYR A 18 -5.66 -6.66 1.93
N ASN A 19 -5.84 -5.35 1.99
CA ASN A 19 -6.33 -4.65 3.17
C ASN A 19 -7.79 -4.21 2.95
N ASP A 20 -8.64 -4.35 3.96
CA ASP A 20 -10.02 -3.84 3.91
C ASP A 20 -10.01 -2.30 3.92
N LEU A 21 -10.31 -1.72 2.77
CA LEU A 21 -10.40 -0.28 2.56
C LEU A 21 -11.85 0.21 2.48
N THR A 22 -12.84 -0.65 2.66
CA THR A 22 -14.26 -0.33 2.49
C THR A 22 -14.75 0.78 3.44
N GLU A 23 -14.16 0.90 4.63
CA GLU A 23 -14.49 1.96 5.58
C GLU A 23 -14.16 3.36 5.03
N LYS A 24 -13.21 3.49 4.09
CA LYS A 24 -12.92 4.78 3.43
C LYS A 24 -14.09 5.26 2.57
N VAL A 25 -14.83 4.34 1.99
CA VAL A 25 -16.01 4.63 1.17
C VAL A 25 -17.24 4.86 2.04
N THR A 26 -17.49 3.96 2.98
CA THR A 26 -18.70 4.02 3.83
C THR A 26 -18.75 5.21 4.78
N ARG A 27 -17.60 5.85 5.04
CA ARG A 27 -17.52 7.10 5.82
C ARG A 27 -17.79 8.37 5.01
N LEU A 28 -17.83 8.28 3.69
CA LEU A 28 -18.10 9.38 2.76
C LEU A 28 -19.28 9.03 1.85
N PRO A 29 -20.46 8.69 2.42
CA PRO A 29 -21.60 8.22 1.65
C PRO A 29 -22.12 9.28 0.67
N GLU A 30 -21.87 10.56 0.92
CA GLU A 30 -22.22 11.67 0.04
C GLU A 30 -21.52 11.58 -1.32
N LEU A 31 -20.31 11.04 -1.36
CA LEU A 31 -19.56 10.89 -2.60
C LEU A 31 -20.15 9.79 -3.52
N LEU A 32 -20.89 8.84 -2.99
CA LEU A 32 -21.51 7.79 -3.80
C LEU A 32 -22.61 8.32 -4.71
N ASN A 33 -23.33 9.36 -4.26
CA ASN A 33 -24.52 9.88 -4.94
C ASN A 33 -24.21 11.04 -5.91
N ASN A 34 -22.97 11.48 -6.01
CA ASN A 34 -22.54 12.57 -6.88
C ASN A 34 -21.33 12.16 -7.74
N ASN A 35 -20.79 13.07 -8.53
CA ASN A 35 -19.58 12.82 -9.34
C ASN A 35 -18.29 13.27 -8.64
N GLU A 36 -18.36 13.67 -7.36
CA GLU A 36 -17.20 14.12 -6.62
C GLU A 36 -16.34 12.91 -6.19
N LEU A 37 -15.05 13.14 -6.13
CA LEU A 37 -14.05 12.20 -5.62
C LEU A 37 -13.49 12.72 -4.30
N PRO A 38 -12.87 11.88 -3.47
CA PRO A 38 -12.11 12.37 -2.33
C PRO A 38 -11.15 13.48 -2.76
N CYS A 39 -11.04 14.53 -1.94
CA CYS A 39 -10.23 15.69 -2.26
C CYS A 39 -8.77 15.27 -2.51
N VAL A 40 -8.22 15.64 -3.65
CA VAL A 40 -6.86 15.31 -4.10
C VAL A 40 -5.88 16.45 -3.81
N GLU A 41 -6.38 17.63 -3.47
CA GLU A 41 -5.57 18.81 -3.12
C GLU A 41 -5.00 18.77 -1.69
N ASP A 42 -5.17 17.64 -0.98
CA ASP A 42 -4.63 17.40 0.35
C ASP A 42 -3.26 16.72 0.26
N GLU A 43 -2.55 16.71 1.37
CA GLU A 43 -1.16 16.22 1.55
C GLU A 43 -0.88 14.79 1.07
N ARG A 44 -1.91 14.01 0.68
CA ARG A 44 -1.83 12.62 0.17
C ARG A 44 -2.99 12.30 -0.76
N GLY A 45 -3.42 13.27 -1.56
CA GLY A 45 -4.67 13.19 -2.29
C GLY A 45 -4.80 11.98 -3.19
N GLU A 46 -3.78 11.70 -4.01
CA GLU A 46 -3.76 10.57 -4.95
C GLU A 46 -3.88 9.23 -4.21
N GLN A 47 -3.14 9.07 -3.15
CA GLN A 47 -3.14 7.84 -2.34
C GLN A 47 -4.49 7.63 -1.64
N ILE A 48 -5.13 8.70 -1.15
CA ILE A 48 -6.47 8.64 -0.56
C ILE A 48 -7.49 8.21 -1.62
N LEU A 49 -7.37 8.75 -2.83
CA LEU A 49 -8.23 8.42 -3.96
C LEU A 49 -8.06 6.97 -4.40
N PHE A 50 -6.83 6.46 -4.52
CA PHE A 50 -6.58 5.08 -4.91
C PHE A 50 -7.13 4.10 -3.87
N GLN A 51 -6.92 4.36 -2.59
CA GLN A 51 -7.48 3.55 -1.51
C GLN A 51 -9.02 3.62 -1.47
N TYR A 52 -9.62 4.77 -1.77
CA TYR A 52 -11.06 4.90 -1.90
C TYR A 52 -11.59 4.07 -3.06
N GLY A 53 -10.96 4.13 -4.23
CA GLY A 53 -11.31 3.33 -5.41
C GLY A 53 -11.19 1.83 -5.16
N LEU A 54 -10.10 1.37 -4.54
CA LEU A 54 -9.92 -0.03 -4.13
C LEU A 54 -11.01 -0.48 -3.15
N GLY A 55 -11.36 0.36 -2.17
CA GLY A 55 -12.45 0.08 -1.23
C GLY A 55 -13.83 0.04 -1.91
N ALA A 56 -14.06 0.88 -2.92
CA ALA A 56 -15.28 0.85 -3.72
C ALA A 56 -15.39 -0.44 -4.55
N TYR A 57 -14.29 -0.88 -5.14
CA TYR A 57 -14.28 -2.17 -5.84
C TYR A 57 -14.55 -3.35 -4.91
N ASP A 58 -13.99 -3.35 -3.71
CA ASP A 58 -14.27 -4.38 -2.70
C ASP A 58 -15.75 -4.39 -2.31
N LEU A 59 -16.39 -3.23 -2.11
CA LEU A 59 -17.82 -3.13 -1.83
C LEU A 59 -18.67 -3.65 -3.00
N TYR A 60 -18.29 -3.32 -4.25
CA TYR A 60 -18.94 -3.88 -5.42
C TYR A 60 -18.88 -5.41 -5.43
N LEU A 61 -17.72 -6.00 -5.15
CA LEU A 61 -17.58 -7.46 -5.10
C LEU A 61 -18.41 -8.11 -3.98
N LEU A 62 -18.60 -7.41 -2.87
CA LEU A 62 -19.35 -7.90 -1.71
C LEU A 62 -20.85 -7.73 -1.84
N GLU A 63 -21.31 -6.59 -2.37
CA GLU A 63 -22.70 -6.17 -2.33
C GLU A 63 -23.38 -6.20 -3.71
N GLN A 64 -22.60 -6.29 -4.80
CA GLN A 64 -23.06 -6.27 -6.19
C GLN A 64 -23.87 -5.01 -6.54
N ASP A 65 -23.58 -3.88 -5.88
CA ASP A 65 -24.18 -2.59 -6.16
C ASP A 65 -23.33 -1.82 -7.18
N GLU A 66 -23.94 -1.52 -8.33
CA GLU A 66 -23.31 -0.82 -9.45
C GLU A 66 -22.85 0.61 -9.10
N GLN A 67 -23.36 1.21 -8.03
CA GLN A 67 -22.89 2.52 -7.59
C GLN A 67 -21.43 2.47 -7.16
N TYR A 68 -21.02 1.39 -6.49
CA TYR A 68 -19.61 1.20 -6.12
C TYR A 68 -18.72 0.96 -7.33
N LEU A 69 -19.18 0.18 -8.31
CA LEU A 69 -18.41 -0.04 -9.54
C LEU A 69 -18.25 1.27 -10.33
N LYS A 70 -19.32 2.06 -10.43
CA LYS A 70 -19.25 3.40 -11.05
C LYS A 70 -18.22 4.28 -10.34
N LYS A 71 -18.24 4.28 -9.01
CA LYS A 71 -17.29 5.07 -8.21
C LYS A 71 -15.85 4.60 -8.36
N PHE A 72 -15.65 3.28 -8.40
CA PHE A 72 -14.35 2.69 -8.71
C PHE A 72 -13.81 3.20 -10.05
N PHE A 73 -14.60 3.14 -11.13
CA PHE A 73 -14.14 3.61 -12.44
C PHE A 73 -13.92 5.11 -12.49
N GLN A 74 -14.63 5.92 -11.72
CA GLN A 74 -14.32 7.36 -11.59
C GLN A 74 -12.91 7.59 -11.01
N CYS A 75 -12.50 6.77 -10.02
CA CYS A 75 -11.14 6.82 -9.47
C CYS A 75 -10.10 6.34 -10.50
N VAL A 76 -10.43 5.32 -11.28
CA VAL A 76 -9.59 4.81 -12.38
C VAL A 76 -9.40 5.86 -13.47
N ASP A 77 -10.47 6.52 -13.90
CA ASP A 77 -10.41 7.59 -14.91
C ASP A 77 -9.54 8.75 -14.44
N TRP A 78 -9.70 9.14 -13.17
CA TRP A 78 -8.84 10.14 -12.57
C TRP A 78 -7.37 9.72 -12.57
N ALA A 79 -7.08 8.48 -12.21
CA ALA A 79 -5.72 7.95 -12.17
C ALA A 79 -5.05 8.05 -13.56
N ILE A 80 -5.76 7.67 -14.61
CA ILE A 80 -5.27 7.74 -16.00
C ILE A 80 -5.01 9.20 -16.44
N GLN A 81 -5.96 10.09 -16.16
CA GLN A 81 -5.88 11.49 -16.56
C GLN A 81 -4.76 12.27 -15.87
N ASN A 82 -4.39 11.84 -14.67
CA ASN A 82 -3.40 12.52 -13.83
C ASN A 82 -2.06 11.78 -13.72
N GLN A 83 -1.87 10.67 -14.45
CA GLN A 83 -0.57 10.02 -14.54
C GLN A 83 0.37 10.90 -15.38
N GLU A 84 1.53 11.20 -14.83
CA GLU A 84 2.58 11.94 -15.53
C GLU A 84 3.16 11.14 -16.70
N SER A 85 3.82 11.82 -17.63
CA SER A 85 4.49 11.16 -18.76
C SER A 85 5.59 10.17 -18.33
N SER A 86 6.14 10.35 -17.13
CA SER A 86 7.06 9.43 -16.47
C SER A 86 6.41 8.11 -16.05
N GLY A 87 5.10 8.04 -15.98
CA GLY A 87 4.32 6.94 -15.41
C GLY A 87 3.95 7.13 -13.95
N ALA A 88 4.42 8.20 -13.30
CA ALA A 88 4.24 8.44 -11.88
C ALA A 88 2.96 9.21 -11.52
N TRP A 89 2.63 9.18 -10.23
CA TRP A 89 1.79 10.16 -9.55
C TRP A 89 2.62 10.83 -8.44
N ASN A 90 2.56 12.17 -8.34
CA ASN A 90 3.42 12.97 -7.48
C ASN A 90 2.80 13.26 -6.10
N ASN A 91 2.36 12.24 -5.42
CA ASN A 91 1.56 12.28 -4.19
C ASN A 91 2.11 13.10 -3.01
N PHE A 92 3.37 13.52 -3.06
CA PHE A 92 3.99 14.36 -2.03
C PHE A 92 4.39 15.76 -2.53
N PHE A 93 3.94 16.16 -3.72
CA PHE A 93 4.35 17.45 -4.31
C PHE A 93 4.11 18.64 -3.37
N PHE A 94 2.97 18.67 -2.70
CA PHE A 94 2.64 19.79 -1.79
C PHE A 94 3.43 19.78 -0.48
N ILE A 95 3.91 18.62 -0.02
CA ILE A 95 4.63 18.49 1.26
C ILE A 95 6.13 18.44 1.03
N TYR A 96 6.57 17.70 0.03
CA TYR A 96 7.97 17.45 -0.27
C TYR A 96 8.26 17.65 -1.76
N PRO A 97 8.21 18.91 -2.27
CA PRO A 97 8.36 19.18 -3.70
C PRO A 97 9.70 18.72 -4.29
N GLN A 98 10.73 18.50 -3.44
CA GLN A 98 12.03 17.96 -3.84
C GLN A 98 12.08 16.43 -3.86
N ALA A 99 11.05 15.75 -3.33
CA ALA A 99 10.92 14.31 -3.26
C ALA A 99 9.43 13.92 -3.38
N PRO A 100 8.78 14.26 -4.53
CA PRO A 100 7.32 14.24 -4.64
C PRO A 100 6.74 12.84 -4.81
N TYR A 101 7.57 11.82 -5.06
CA TYR A 101 7.12 10.48 -5.38
C TYR A 101 7.29 9.50 -4.21
N GLY A 102 6.34 8.58 -4.08
CA GLY A 102 6.40 7.49 -3.13
C GLY A 102 5.99 6.16 -3.75
N ALA A 103 6.71 5.07 -3.42
CA ALA A 103 6.44 3.74 -3.94
C ALA A 103 5.03 3.24 -3.59
N MET A 104 4.53 3.55 -2.40
CA MET A 104 3.19 3.18 -1.96
C MET A 104 2.12 3.68 -2.93
N CYS A 105 2.19 4.93 -3.33
CA CYS A 105 1.21 5.53 -4.26
C CYS A 105 1.25 4.83 -5.63
N GLN A 106 2.45 4.57 -6.17
CA GLN A 106 2.60 3.86 -7.44
C GLN A 106 2.04 2.43 -7.37
N GLY A 107 2.32 1.70 -6.28
CA GLY A 107 1.82 0.35 -6.06
C GLY A 107 0.30 0.28 -5.91
N GLU A 108 -0.30 1.18 -5.13
CA GLU A 108 -1.77 1.24 -4.97
C GLU A 108 -2.48 1.69 -6.26
N GLY A 109 -1.92 2.66 -6.98
CA GLY A 109 -2.42 3.07 -8.29
C GLY A 109 -2.36 1.93 -9.32
N ALA A 110 -1.26 1.19 -9.36
CA ALA A 110 -1.14 0.00 -10.20
C ALA A 110 -2.17 -1.08 -9.80
N SER A 111 -2.35 -1.36 -8.52
CA SER A 111 -3.37 -2.29 -8.01
C SER A 111 -4.79 -1.90 -8.42
N LEU A 112 -5.11 -0.59 -8.40
CA LEU A 112 -6.39 -0.05 -8.85
C LEU A 112 -6.61 -0.34 -10.34
N LEU A 113 -5.63 -0.01 -11.18
CA LEU A 113 -5.69 -0.18 -12.64
C LEU A 113 -5.69 -1.66 -13.06
N ILE A 114 -4.96 -2.53 -12.38
CA ILE A 114 -4.97 -3.97 -12.63
C ILE A 114 -6.37 -4.55 -12.36
N ARG A 115 -7.08 -4.07 -11.33
CA ARG A 115 -8.47 -4.46 -11.08
C ARG A 115 -9.41 -3.93 -12.15
N ALA A 116 -9.18 -2.72 -12.68
CA ALA A 116 -9.94 -2.19 -13.81
C ALA A 116 -9.73 -3.03 -15.08
N TYR A 117 -8.49 -3.44 -15.35
CA TYR A 117 -8.18 -4.40 -16.42
C TYR A 117 -8.93 -5.72 -16.24
N LYS A 118 -8.89 -6.30 -15.04
CA LYS A 118 -9.58 -7.57 -14.75
C LYS A 118 -11.10 -7.44 -14.91
N GLN A 119 -11.68 -6.32 -14.53
CA GLN A 119 -13.12 -6.08 -14.59
C GLN A 119 -13.62 -5.83 -16.02
N SER A 120 -12.85 -5.12 -16.85
CA SER A 120 -13.26 -4.67 -18.17
C SER A 120 -12.68 -5.46 -19.34
N GLY A 121 -11.51 -6.09 -19.14
CA GLY A 121 -10.71 -6.71 -20.20
C GLY A 121 -9.93 -5.70 -21.06
N ASP A 122 -10.00 -4.40 -20.79
CA ASP A 122 -9.31 -3.38 -21.60
C ASP A 122 -7.80 -3.33 -21.25
N PRO A 123 -6.92 -3.69 -22.20
CA PRO A 123 -5.47 -3.70 -21.97
C PRO A 123 -4.87 -2.32 -21.71
N MET A 124 -5.58 -1.22 -22.01
CA MET A 124 -5.14 0.12 -21.71
C MET A 124 -4.84 0.28 -20.20
N TYR A 125 -5.72 -0.22 -19.33
CA TYR A 125 -5.52 -0.14 -17.87
C TYR A 125 -4.24 -0.84 -17.42
N LEU A 126 -3.96 -2.00 -18.00
CA LEU A 126 -2.73 -2.74 -17.69
C LEU A 126 -1.49 -1.97 -18.16
N SER A 127 -1.54 -1.36 -19.34
CA SER A 127 -0.43 -0.53 -19.85
C SER A 127 -0.14 0.67 -18.93
N VAL A 128 -1.17 1.32 -18.41
CA VAL A 128 -1.01 2.45 -17.47
C VAL A 128 -0.45 1.97 -16.13
N ALA A 129 -0.92 0.82 -15.62
CA ALA A 129 -0.38 0.20 -14.41
C ALA A 129 1.12 -0.15 -14.56
N GLN A 130 1.51 -0.72 -15.70
CA GLN A 130 2.91 -1.07 -15.99
C GLN A 130 3.82 0.17 -15.94
N LYS A 131 3.41 1.31 -16.52
CA LYS A 131 4.19 2.55 -16.45
C LYS A 131 4.45 2.99 -15.02
N ALA A 132 3.45 2.87 -14.13
CA ALA A 132 3.61 3.23 -12.72
C ALA A 132 4.58 2.26 -12.00
N LEU A 133 4.50 0.97 -12.29
CA LEU A 133 5.42 -0.03 -11.73
C LEU A 133 6.85 0.15 -12.25
N ASP A 134 7.02 0.43 -13.55
CA ASP A 134 8.34 0.71 -14.13
C ASP A 134 8.98 1.95 -13.48
N PHE A 135 8.17 3.01 -13.28
CA PHE A 135 8.63 4.18 -12.52
C PHE A 135 8.98 3.82 -11.07
N MET A 136 8.12 3.05 -10.39
CA MET A 136 8.34 2.61 -9.00
C MET A 136 9.67 1.85 -8.86
N LEU A 137 10.01 1.02 -9.82
CA LEU A 137 11.26 0.23 -9.86
C LEU A 137 12.47 1.05 -10.29
N THR A 138 12.29 2.26 -10.81
CA THR A 138 13.42 3.15 -11.11
C THR A 138 14.12 3.54 -9.81
N SER A 139 15.45 3.51 -9.83
CA SER A 139 16.26 3.89 -8.66
C SER A 139 15.98 5.33 -8.21
N VAL A 140 16.01 5.58 -6.89
CA VAL A 140 15.94 6.93 -6.30
C VAL A 140 16.99 7.86 -6.90
N THR A 141 18.19 7.36 -7.21
CA THR A 141 19.25 8.16 -7.86
C THR A 141 18.89 8.64 -9.26
N ASN A 142 17.92 7.98 -9.90
CA ASN A 142 17.39 8.31 -11.21
C ASN A 142 15.97 8.93 -11.14
N GLY A 143 15.55 9.37 -9.94
CA GLY A 143 14.27 10.06 -9.72
C GLY A 143 13.07 9.15 -9.45
N GLY A 144 13.25 7.82 -9.37
CA GLY A 144 12.21 6.86 -9.00
C GLY A 144 12.11 6.63 -7.49
N THR A 145 11.61 5.45 -7.09
CA THR A 145 11.31 5.17 -5.67
C THR A 145 11.99 3.93 -5.10
N ALA A 146 12.75 3.18 -5.90
CA ALA A 146 13.49 2.01 -5.45
C ALA A 146 14.88 2.39 -4.91
N ASN A 147 15.17 1.96 -3.69
CA ASN A 147 16.54 1.95 -3.16
C ASN A 147 17.10 0.54 -3.34
N GLU A 148 17.92 0.37 -4.37
CA GLU A 148 18.36 -0.94 -4.83
C GLU A 148 19.88 -1.07 -4.81
N THR A 149 20.34 -2.26 -4.40
CA THR A 149 21.70 -2.77 -4.58
C THR A 149 21.63 -4.08 -5.37
N GLU A 150 22.77 -4.74 -5.61
CA GLU A 150 22.80 -6.05 -6.29
C GLU A 150 21.90 -7.08 -5.59
N GLU A 151 21.93 -7.12 -4.24
CA GLU A 151 21.24 -8.14 -3.44
C GLU A 151 19.92 -7.67 -2.81
N ARG A 152 19.70 -6.38 -2.65
CA ARG A 152 18.60 -5.80 -1.85
C ARG A 152 17.78 -4.80 -2.65
N MET A 153 16.47 -4.76 -2.37
CA MET A 153 15.56 -3.75 -2.91
C MET A 153 14.57 -3.30 -1.84
N VAL A 154 14.54 -2.00 -1.58
CA VAL A 154 13.57 -1.36 -0.69
C VAL A 154 12.74 -0.39 -1.51
N LEU A 155 11.42 -0.52 -1.46
CA LEU A 155 10.47 0.38 -2.12
C LEU A 155 10.09 1.49 -1.13
N LEU A 156 10.53 2.71 -1.39
CA LEU A 156 10.46 3.80 -0.43
C LEU A 156 9.15 4.59 -0.55
N GLU A 157 8.38 4.67 0.55
CA GLU A 157 7.23 5.57 0.64
C GLU A 157 7.68 7.04 0.56
N TYR A 158 8.81 7.37 1.21
CA TYR A 158 9.45 8.69 1.15
C TYR A 158 10.88 8.52 0.66
N THR A 159 11.20 9.00 -0.54
CA THR A 159 12.51 8.78 -1.16
C THR A 159 13.68 9.46 -0.44
N HIS A 160 13.41 10.42 0.44
CA HIS A 160 14.38 11.16 1.25
C HIS A 160 14.44 10.70 2.72
N ARG A 161 13.75 9.61 3.08
CA ARG A 161 13.66 9.10 4.46
C ARG A 161 13.93 7.60 4.51
N PRO A 162 14.23 7.07 5.72
CA PRO A 162 14.30 5.63 5.94
C PRO A 162 12.99 4.92 5.59
N ALA A 163 13.10 3.62 5.26
CA ALA A 163 11.98 2.79 4.89
C ALA A 163 10.82 2.84 5.91
N VAL A 164 9.61 2.98 5.41
CA VAL A 164 8.36 2.92 6.16
C VAL A 164 7.69 1.58 5.88
N LEU A 165 7.43 0.79 6.92
CA LEU A 165 7.03 -0.60 6.78
C LEU A 165 5.73 -0.77 5.99
N ASN A 166 4.67 -0.05 6.38
CA ASN A 166 3.37 -0.19 5.71
C ASN A 166 3.42 0.27 4.25
N GLY A 167 4.14 1.34 3.96
CA GLY A 167 4.26 1.86 2.60
C GLY A 167 5.03 0.93 1.68
N TRP A 168 6.11 0.32 2.19
CA TRP A 168 6.85 -0.71 1.47
C TRP A 168 5.96 -1.92 1.13
N ILE A 169 5.17 -2.39 2.09
CA ILE A 169 4.27 -3.54 1.86
C ILE A 169 3.15 -3.21 0.86
N PHE A 170 2.58 -2.02 0.91
CA PHE A 170 1.59 -1.60 -0.10
C PHE A 170 2.21 -1.54 -1.51
N ALA A 171 3.46 -1.09 -1.64
CA ALA A 171 4.16 -1.14 -2.91
C ALA A 171 4.38 -2.59 -3.40
N LEU A 172 4.74 -3.51 -2.49
CA LEU A 172 4.84 -4.95 -2.78
C LEU A 172 3.51 -5.55 -3.26
N PHE A 173 2.37 -5.11 -2.73
CA PHE A 173 1.06 -5.58 -3.20
C PHE A 173 0.82 -5.23 -4.68
N GLY A 174 1.23 -4.03 -5.12
CA GLY A 174 1.17 -3.65 -6.52
C GLY A 174 2.03 -4.52 -7.44
N LEU A 175 3.24 -4.87 -7.00
CA LEU A 175 4.10 -5.81 -7.72
C LEU A 175 3.50 -7.21 -7.75
N TYR A 176 2.96 -7.67 -6.64
CA TYR A 176 2.30 -8.98 -6.58
C TYR A 176 1.12 -9.06 -7.54
N ASP A 177 0.24 -8.05 -7.56
CA ASP A 177 -0.85 -7.96 -8.53
C ASP A 177 -0.33 -8.09 -9.97
N ALA A 178 0.77 -7.40 -10.29
CA ALA A 178 1.38 -7.49 -11.62
C ALA A 178 1.89 -8.90 -11.95
N THR A 179 2.44 -9.63 -10.98
CA THR A 179 2.89 -11.02 -11.21
C THR A 179 1.75 -11.99 -11.56
N LEU A 180 0.51 -11.65 -11.18
CA LEU A 180 -0.67 -12.47 -11.47
C LEU A 180 -1.26 -12.24 -12.87
N VAL A 181 -0.94 -11.08 -13.51
CA VAL A 181 -1.54 -10.70 -14.80
C VAL A 181 -0.53 -10.45 -15.91
N CYS A 182 0.72 -10.17 -15.56
CA CYS A 182 1.80 -9.90 -16.51
C CYS A 182 2.75 -11.11 -16.56
N ASP A 183 3.02 -11.62 -17.75
CA ASP A 183 4.14 -12.56 -17.95
C ASP A 183 5.46 -11.78 -18.03
N SER A 184 5.78 -11.08 -16.94
CA SER A 184 6.98 -10.23 -16.84
C SER A 184 7.92 -10.78 -15.78
N ARG A 185 9.09 -11.22 -16.23
CA ARG A 185 10.16 -11.63 -15.32
C ARG A 185 10.64 -10.47 -14.45
N ILE A 186 10.64 -9.24 -14.99
CA ILE A 186 11.09 -8.04 -14.25
C ILE A 186 10.28 -7.84 -12.98
N TYR A 187 8.94 -7.90 -13.06
CA TYR A 187 8.08 -7.71 -11.88
C TYR A 187 8.20 -8.85 -10.88
N ARG A 188 8.37 -10.08 -11.37
CA ARG A 188 8.59 -11.25 -10.51
C ARG A 188 9.91 -11.15 -9.76
N ASP A 189 11.02 -10.90 -10.48
CA ASP A 189 12.35 -10.78 -9.87
C ASP A 189 12.38 -9.59 -8.87
N ALA A 190 11.73 -8.48 -9.19
CA ALA A 190 11.63 -7.32 -8.30
C ALA A 190 10.78 -7.62 -7.05
N PHE A 191 9.65 -8.31 -7.20
CA PHE A 191 8.83 -8.75 -6.08
C PHE A 191 9.62 -9.69 -5.17
N ASP A 192 10.25 -10.72 -5.71
CA ASP A 192 11.01 -11.72 -4.95
C ASP A 192 12.19 -11.07 -4.22
N LYS A 193 12.94 -10.21 -4.89
CA LYS A 193 14.08 -9.48 -4.31
C LYS A 193 13.65 -8.55 -3.18
N SER A 194 12.58 -7.77 -3.40
CA SER A 194 12.09 -6.82 -2.40
C SER A 194 11.43 -7.53 -1.22
N LEU A 195 10.70 -8.63 -1.46
CA LEU A 195 10.12 -9.48 -0.43
C LEU A 195 11.22 -10.13 0.44
N HIS A 196 12.25 -10.67 -0.18
CA HIS A 196 13.41 -11.23 0.55
C HIS A 196 14.08 -10.18 1.42
N THR A 197 14.30 -8.97 0.87
CA THR A 197 14.85 -7.84 1.64
C THR A 197 13.96 -7.46 2.81
N LEU A 198 12.64 -7.46 2.64
CA LEU A 198 11.68 -7.19 3.72
C LEU A 198 11.76 -8.25 4.81
N THR A 199 11.78 -9.53 4.42
CA THR A 199 11.87 -10.67 5.35
C THR A 199 13.11 -10.56 6.23
N GLU A 200 14.28 -10.30 5.66
CA GLU A 200 15.53 -10.09 6.40
C GLU A 200 15.48 -8.86 7.32
N SER A 201 14.71 -7.82 6.94
CA SER A 201 14.63 -6.57 7.68
C SER A 201 13.54 -6.56 8.77
N LEU A 202 12.70 -7.59 8.88
CA LEU A 202 11.58 -7.58 9.85
C LEU A 202 12.01 -7.40 11.29
N CYS A 203 13.20 -7.88 11.66
CA CYS A 203 13.73 -7.67 13.01
C CYS A 203 13.98 -6.19 13.34
N ASP A 204 14.28 -5.36 12.34
CA ASP A 204 14.49 -3.92 12.51
C ASP A 204 13.16 -3.18 12.76
N PHE A 205 12.03 -3.80 12.39
CA PHE A 205 10.68 -3.28 12.62
C PHE A 205 9.99 -3.83 13.87
N ASP A 206 10.74 -4.51 14.78
CA ASP A 206 10.24 -5.03 16.04
C ASP A 206 11.07 -4.52 17.23
N CYS A 207 10.46 -3.79 18.16
CA CYS A 207 11.15 -3.32 19.36
C CYS A 207 10.94 -4.22 20.59
N GLY A 208 10.47 -5.46 20.42
CA GLY A 208 10.24 -6.47 21.48
C GLY A 208 8.95 -6.28 22.27
N TYR A 209 8.22 -5.19 22.04
CA TYR A 209 6.93 -4.91 22.68
C TYR A 209 5.91 -4.23 21.76
N TRP A 210 6.32 -3.79 20.56
CA TRP A 210 5.49 -3.12 19.55
C TRP A 210 6.17 -3.15 18.19
N SER A 211 5.43 -2.92 17.09
CA SER A 211 6.05 -2.73 15.78
C SER A 211 6.62 -1.33 15.62
N ILE A 212 7.68 -1.20 14.86
CA ILE A 212 8.31 0.05 14.44
C ILE A 212 7.67 0.50 13.12
N TYR A 213 7.43 1.80 12.99
CA TYR A 213 6.82 2.41 11.81
C TYR A 213 7.84 2.58 10.67
N SER A 214 9.00 3.13 11.01
CA SER A 214 10.07 3.42 10.05
C SER A 214 11.45 3.03 10.59
N ALA A 215 12.35 2.68 9.70
CA ALA A 215 13.67 2.11 10.01
C ALA A 215 14.59 3.05 10.82
N ASP A 216 14.19 4.31 11.06
CA ASP A 216 14.84 5.22 12.01
C ASP A 216 14.41 5.00 13.48
N GLY A 217 13.64 3.95 13.76
CA GLY A 217 13.20 3.59 15.11
C GLY A 217 11.94 4.32 15.60
N LYS A 218 11.19 4.97 14.71
CA LYS A 218 9.88 5.54 15.05
C LYS A 218 8.87 4.43 15.28
N ILE A 219 8.32 4.40 16.51
CA ILE A 219 7.33 3.38 16.89
C ILE A 219 5.99 3.63 16.17
N ALA A 220 5.33 2.56 15.75
CA ALA A 220 4.01 2.63 15.11
C ALA A 220 2.97 3.22 16.07
N SER A 221 2.04 4.04 15.55
CA SER A 221 0.81 4.36 16.29
C SER A 221 -0.05 3.08 16.45
N PRO A 222 -1.05 3.06 17.35
CA PRO A 222 -1.96 1.90 17.44
C PRO A 222 -2.58 1.54 16.10
N PHE A 223 -2.98 2.52 15.29
CA PHE A 223 -3.50 2.30 13.94
C PHE A 223 -2.48 1.58 13.03
N TYR A 224 -1.24 2.09 12.96
CA TYR A 224 -0.21 1.46 12.13
C TYR A 224 0.24 0.10 12.66
N HIS A 225 0.21 -0.11 13.97
CA HIS A 225 0.50 -1.43 14.53
C HIS A 225 -0.54 -2.47 14.11
N ASP A 226 -1.83 -2.09 14.12
CA ASP A 226 -2.91 -2.94 13.63
C ASP A 226 -2.77 -3.22 12.13
N LEU A 227 -2.45 -2.19 11.36
CA LEU A 227 -2.19 -2.31 9.93
C LEU A 227 -1.03 -3.27 9.64
N HIS A 228 0.09 -3.15 10.37
CA HIS A 228 1.23 -4.06 10.22
C HIS A 228 0.86 -5.51 10.50
N ILE A 229 0.07 -5.79 11.55
CA ILE A 229 -0.43 -7.15 11.84
C ILE A 229 -1.19 -7.70 10.63
N VAL A 230 -2.10 -6.92 10.08
CA VAL A 230 -2.92 -7.33 8.94
C VAL A 230 -2.09 -7.52 7.66
N GLN A 231 -1.12 -6.64 7.43
CA GLN A 231 -0.20 -6.76 6.30
C GLN A 231 0.68 -8.01 6.40
N MET A 232 1.14 -8.38 7.59
CA MET A 232 1.83 -9.66 7.80
C MET A 232 0.92 -10.86 7.50
N GLN A 233 -0.35 -10.81 7.89
CA GLN A 233 -1.33 -11.86 7.55
C GLN A 233 -1.55 -11.97 6.04
N ALA A 234 -1.63 -10.84 5.32
CA ALA A 234 -1.76 -10.82 3.87
C ALA A 234 -0.51 -11.40 3.19
N LEU A 235 0.70 -11.00 3.61
CA LEU A 235 1.95 -11.56 3.09
C LEU A 235 2.07 -13.06 3.35
N TYR A 236 1.68 -13.54 4.54
CA TYR A 236 1.61 -14.97 4.81
C TYR A 236 0.65 -15.70 3.85
N ALA A 237 -0.53 -15.14 3.62
CA ALA A 237 -1.48 -15.74 2.69
C ALA A 237 -0.92 -15.84 1.25
N MET A 238 -0.17 -14.81 0.80
CA MET A 238 0.45 -14.76 -0.52
C MET A 238 1.61 -15.73 -0.69
N THR A 239 2.48 -15.83 0.33
CA THR A 239 3.80 -16.46 0.20
C THR A 239 3.91 -17.81 0.90
N GLN A 240 3.04 -18.09 1.86
CA GLN A 240 3.11 -19.22 2.79
C GLN A 240 4.40 -19.24 3.63
N ASP A 241 5.13 -18.13 3.70
CA ASP A 241 6.30 -18.00 4.56
C ASP A 241 5.86 -17.79 6.02
N SER A 242 6.20 -18.76 6.88
CA SER A 242 5.80 -18.79 8.30
C SER A 242 6.33 -17.58 9.07
N MET A 243 7.39 -16.92 8.63
CA MET A 243 7.94 -15.74 9.30
C MET A 243 6.90 -14.61 9.38
N PHE A 244 6.14 -14.38 8.33
CA PHE A 244 5.07 -13.38 8.36
C PHE A 244 3.96 -13.72 9.37
N LEU A 245 3.58 -15.00 9.47
CA LEU A 245 2.61 -15.45 10.47
C LEU A 245 3.15 -15.26 11.89
N GLU A 246 4.41 -15.61 12.14
CA GLU A 246 5.06 -15.43 13.45
C GLU A 246 5.06 -13.95 13.89
N TYR A 247 5.36 -13.02 12.97
CA TYR A 247 5.32 -11.58 13.28
C TYR A 247 3.88 -11.10 13.51
N ALA A 248 2.90 -11.54 12.74
CA ALA A 248 1.49 -11.21 12.95
C ALA A 248 1.00 -11.66 14.34
N GLU A 249 1.32 -12.88 14.74
CA GLU A 249 0.96 -13.44 16.05
C GLU A 249 1.70 -12.74 17.19
N ARG A 250 2.99 -12.50 17.03
CA ARG A 250 3.84 -11.79 18.00
C ARG A 250 3.31 -10.37 18.26
N TRP A 251 3.04 -9.60 17.20
CA TRP A 251 2.51 -8.25 17.33
C TRP A 251 1.08 -8.24 17.86
N THR A 252 0.25 -9.22 17.50
CA THR A 252 -1.07 -9.42 18.14
C THR A 252 -0.95 -9.66 19.64
N THR A 253 0.03 -10.43 20.07
CA THR A 253 0.32 -10.67 21.50
C THR A 253 0.76 -9.38 22.20
N TYR A 254 1.56 -8.53 21.52
CA TYR A 254 1.93 -7.23 22.07
C TYR A 254 0.72 -6.32 22.27
N LYS A 255 -0.18 -6.26 21.30
CA LYS A 255 -1.43 -5.48 21.37
C LYS A 255 -2.32 -5.93 22.53
N LYS A 256 -2.45 -7.24 22.76
CA LYS A 256 -3.25 -7.80 23.87
C LYS A 256 -2.63 -7.56 25.26
N SER A 257 -1.35 -7.29 25.35
CA SER A 257 -0.66 -7.03 26.60
C SER A 257 -0.83 -5.57 27.03
N PHE A 258 -1.56 -5.34 28.14
CA PHE A 258 -1.76 -3.99 28.67
C PHE A 258 -0.43 -3.26 28.95
N CYS A 259 0.57 -3.94 29.54
CA CYS A 259 1.87 -3.34 29.83
C CYS A 259 2.61 -2.92 28.56
N LYS A 260 2.61 -3.77 27.51
CA LYS A 260 3.29 -3.48 26.26
C LYS A 260 2.60 -2.34 25.50
N SER A 261 1.27 -2.36 25.38
CA SER A 261 0.49 -1.30 24.76
C SER A 261 0.68 0.04 25.45
N LYS A 262 0.67 0.06 26.79
CA LYS A 262 0.90 1.29 27.56
C LYS A 262 2.33 1.82 27.37
N LYS A 263 3.34 0.94 27.35
CA LYS A 263 4.73 1.29 27.06
C LYS A 263 4.86 1.91 25.67
N ALA A 264 4.21 1.30 24.66
CA ALA A 264 4.21 1.80 23.29
C ALA A 264 3.57 3.18 23.19
N PHE A 265 2.41 3.38 23.83
CA PHE A 265 1.73 4.67 23.86
C PHE A 265 2.60 5.78 24.46
N ILE A 266 3.24 5.53 25.62
CA ILE A 266 4.14 6.48 26.25
C ILE A 266 5.33 6.80 25.34
N LYS A 267 5.96 5.78 24.74
CA LYS A 267 7.09 5.98 23.82
C LYS A 267 6.68 6.83 22.61
N LYS A 268 5.49 6.54 22.01
CA LYS A 268 4.99 7.31 20.86
C LYS A 268 4.71 8.77 21.23
N ALA A 269 4.12 9.03 22.41
CA ALA A 269 3.88 10.38 22.90
C ALA A 269 5.20 11.16 23.05
N PHE A 270 6.24 10.55 23.61
CA PHE A 270 7.56 11.19 23.73
C PHE A 270 8.22 11.44 22.37
N GLN A 271 8.07 10.55 21.40
CA GLN A 271 8.58 10.78 20.05
C GLN A 271 7.89 11.98 19.39
N LYS A 272 6.56 12.09 19.54
CA LYS A 272 5.77 13.18 18.95
C LYS A 272 6.09 14.57 19.56
N ILE A 273 6.55 14.63 20.82
CA ILE A 273 6.95 15.90 21.45
C ILE A 273 8.32 16.38 20.94
N ARG A 274 9.13 15.47 20.40
CA ARG A 274 10.49 15.76 19.91
C ARG A 274 10.56 16.04 18.40
N GLU A 275 9.48 15.79 17.68
CA GLU A 275 9.26 16.17 16.28
C GLU A 275 8.78 17.61 16.16
#